data_c758c85e049c10ab89f09cd343c07faf
#
_entry.id   c758c85e049c10ab89f09cd343c07faf
#
_cell.length_a   1.000
_cell.length_b   1.000
_cell.length_c   1.000
_cell.angle_alpha   90.00
_cell.angle_beta   90.00
_cell.angle_gamma   90.00
#
_symmetry.space_group_name_H-M   'P 1'
#
loop_
_entity.id
_entity.type
_entity.pdbx_description
1 polymer ?
#
loop_
_entity_poly.entity_id
_entity_poly.type
_entity_poly.pdbx_seq_one_letter_code
_entity_poly.pdbx_strand_id
1 'polypeptide(L)'
;MVWGHKIILTGKIKKDIIMSDLSEQRKRPAKTIAESRTEQQYLIRPAHMNHYGRLFGGDLLRWIDELAGIVARRHANANITTAAIDNLQFKAPVYAGQMLVLVGHVTYVGSTSMEVRVDTYTEDLDGMRHVINRAYIVMVAIDDNGKPITVPDIIIDTAEDRMEYEAAKKRRDMRKLRRTEGF
;
A
#
# COMPACT_ATOMS: atom_id res chain seq x y z
N MET A 1 -18.82 43.07 -48.92
CA MET A 1 -18.22 43.43 -47.64
C MET A 1 -18.80 42.53 -46.54
N VAL A 2 -18.07 41.52 -46.14
CA VAL A 2 -18.51 40.59 -45.06
C VAL A 2 -17.64 40.82 -43.86
N TRP A 3 -18.21 41.36 -42.79
CA TRP A 3 -17.52 41.62 -41.53
C TRP A 3 -17.47 40.32 -40.73
N GLY A 4 -16.28 39.76 -40.59
CA GLY A 4 -16.04 38.62 -39.68
C GLY A 4 -16.07 39.07 -38.21
N HIS A 5 -17.04 38.62 -37.46
CA HIS A 5 -17.06 38.80 -36.00
C HIS A 5 -16.01 37.89 -35.35
N LYS A 6 -14.90 38.49 -34.97
CA LYS A 6 -13.92 37.84 -34.09
C LYS A 6 -14.51 37.82 -32.66
N ILE A 7 -14.98 36.69 -32.20
CA ILE A 7 -15.40 36.51 -30.80
C ILE A 7 -14.14 36.56 -29.95
N ILE A 8 -13.92 37.68 -29.26
CA ILE A 8 -12.88 37.86 -28.25
C ILE A 8 -13.43 37.21 -26.98
N LEU A 9 -13.04 35.97 -26.72
CA LEU A 9 -13.32 35.30 -25.44
C LEU A 9 -12.62 36.10 -24.35
N THR A 10 -13.39 36.59 -23.38
CA THR A 10 -12.89 37.33 -22.23
C THR A 10 -11.90 36.50 -21.44
N GLY A 11 -10.88 37.10 -20.86
CA GLY A 11 -9.78 36.40 -20.19
C GLY A 11 -10.22 35.41 -19.10
N LYS A 12 -11.40 35.61 -18.52
CA LYS A 12 -12.01 34.70 -17.53
C LYS A 12 -12.43 33.35 -18.16
N ILE A 13 -13.11 33.35 -19.32
CA ILE A 13 -13.55 32.14 -20.04
C ILE A 13 -12.33 31.33 -20.52
N LYS A 14 -11.27 31.99 -21.00
CA LYS A 14 -10.01 31.33 -21.33
C LYS A 14 -9.35 30.68 -20.13
N LYS A 15 -9.38 31.35 -18.98
CA LYS A 15 -8.80 30.84 -17.72
C LYS A 15 -9.59 29.65 -17.17
N ASP A 16 -10.91 29.68 -17.28
CA ASP A 16 -11.79 28.60 -16.83
C ASP A 16 -11.70 27.36 -17.73
N ILE A 17 -11.57 27.53 -19.05
CA ILE A 17 -11.32 26.43 -20.01
C ILE A 17 -9.94 25.82 -19.78
N ILE A 18 -8.90 26.62 -19.58
CA ILE A 18 -7.55 26.12 -19.29
C ILE A 18 -7.51 25.41 -17.93
N MET A 19 -8.23 25.93 -16.93
CA MET A 19 -8.31 25.28 -15.61
C MET A 19 -9.13 24.00 -15.64
N SER A 20 -10.18 23.89 -16.45
CA SER A 20 -10.92 22.63 -16.65
C SER A 20 -10.08 21.60 -17.40
N ASP A 21 -9.39 21.98 -18.46
CA ASP A 21 -8.46 21.09 -19.18
C ASP A 21 -7.31 20.61 -18.27
N LEU A 22 -6.75 21.50 -17.45
CA LEU A 22 -5.71 21.13 -16.48
C LEU A 22 -6.24 20.26 -15.34
N SER A 23 -7.53 20.34 -15.00
CA SER A 23 -8.16 19.46 -14.00
C SER A 23 -8.47 18.07 -14.57
N GLU A 24 -8.86 17.96 -15.85
CA GLU A 24 -9.02 16.69 -16.54
C GLU A 24 -7.69 15.97 -16.80
N GLN A 25 -6.63 16.70 -17.14
CA GLN A 25 -5.28 16.14 -17.35
C GLN A 25 -4.59 15.70 -16.05
N ARG A 26 -5.13 16.01 -14.85
CA ARG A 26 -4.58 15.65 -13.55
C ARG A 26 -5.27 14.49 -12.85
N LYS A 27 -6.24 13.85 -13.47
CA LYS A 27 -6.82 12.64 -12.88
C LYS A 27 -5.81 11.49 -13.01
N ARG A 28 -5.09 11.21 -11.90
CA ARG A 28 -4.23 10.03 -11.83
C ARG A 28 -5.07 8.79 -12.14
N PRO A 29 -4.52 7.80 -12.87
CA PRO A 29 -5.15 6.49 -12.94
C PRO A 29 -5.53 6.04 -11.55
N ALA A 30 -6.65 5.35 -11.39
CA ALA A 30 -7.09 4.84 -10.11
C ALA A 30 -7.30 3.33 -10.20
N LYS A 31 -7.00 2.60 -9.12
CA LYS A 31 -7.15 1.16 -9.01
C LYS A 31 -7.94 0.79 -7.78
N THR A 32 -8.71 -0.27 -7.87
CA THR A 32 -9.37 -0.87 -6.71
C THR A 32 -8.35 -1.59 -5.82
N ILE A 33 -8.70 -1.77 -4.55
CA ILE A 33 -7.89 -2.54 -3.59
C ILE A 33 -7.73 -3.98 -4.08
N ALA A 34 -8.78 -4.56 -4.67
CA ALA A 34 -8.78 -5.93 -5.18
C ALA A 34 -7.73 -6.19 -6.27
N GLU A 35 -7.44 -5.21 -7.15
CA GLU A 35 -6.48 -5.37 -8.25
C GLU A 35 -5.05 -5.61 -7.76
N SER A 36 -4.70 -5.17 -6.57
CA SER A 36 -3.37 -5.36 -5.98
C SER A 36 -3.34 -6.38 -4.84
N ARG A 37 -4.51 -6.77 -4.30
CA ARG A 37 -4.59 -7.76 -3.22
C ARG A 37 -3.84 -9.03 -3.58
N THR A 38 -3.03 -9.51 -2.65
CA THR A 38 -2.18 -10.69 -2.85
C THR A 38 -2.18 -11.55 -1.60
N GLU A 39 -2.22 -12.86 -1.80
CA GLU A 39 -2.06 -13.86 -0.74
C GLU A 39 -0.86 -14.74 -1.06
N GLN A 40 -0.05 -15.06 -0.03
CA GLN A 40 1.06 -16.00 -0.10
C GLN A 40 0.96 -17.00 1.04
N GLN A 41 1.39 -18.24 0.79
CA GLN A 41 1.34 -19.32 1.76
C GLN A 41 2.71 -19.96 1.91
N TYR A 42 3.08 -20.32 3.15
CA TYR A 42 4.33 -20.95 3.50
C TYR A 42 4.11 -22.15 4.42
N LEU A 43 4.57 -23.32 4.01
CA LEU A 43 4.71 -24.44 4.93
C LEU A 43 5.96 -24.21 5.81
N ILE A 44 5.75 -24.09 7.10
CA ILE A 44 6.83 -23.79 8.05
C ILE A 44 7.68 -25.04 8.29
N ARG A 45 8.97 -24.93 7.98
CA ARG A 45 9.96 -26.00 8.07
C ARG A 45 10.87 -25.84 9.28
N PRO A 46 11.55 -26.89 9.75
CA PRO A 46 12.54 -26.79 10.83
C PRO A 46 13.62 -25.72 10.58
N ALA A 47 14.01 -25.50 9.32
CA ALA A 47 15.00 -24.48 8.94
C ALA A 47 14.54 -23.03 9.20
N HIS A 48 13.23 -22.81 9.38
CA HIS A 48 12.67 -21.49 9.71
C HIS A 48 12.58 -21.23 11.23
N MET A 49 13.05 -22.19 12.04
CA MET A 49 12.92 -22.09 13.50
C MET A 49 14.10 -21.37 14.13
N ASN A 50 13.82 -20.55 15.15
CA ASN A 50 14.83 -20.05 16.07
C ASN A 50 15.21 -21.13 17.10
N HIS A 51 16.18 -20.82 17.96
CA HIS A 51 16.66 -21.76 18.99
C HIS A 51 15.62 -22.13 20.08
N TYR A 52 14.49 -21.44 20.15
CA TYR A 52 13.36 -21.79 21.01
C TYR A 52 12.31 -22.67 20.30
N GLY A 53 12.57 -23.15 19.08
CA GLY A 53 11.61 -23.97 18.30
C GLY A 53 10.39 -23.19 17.81
N ARG A 54 10.50 -21.89 17.63
CA ARG A 54 9.45 -21.01 17.08
C ARG A 54 9.94 -20.38 15.79
N LEU A 55 9.01 -19.98 14.91
CA LEU A 55 9.35 -19.24 13.68
C LEU A 55 10.28 -18.07 14.00
N PHE A 56 11.39 -17.98 13.25
CA PHE A 56 12.31 -16.86 13.37
C PHE A 56 11.64 -15.58 12.87
N GLY A 57 11.60 -14.54 13.74
CA GLY A 57 10.92 -13.28 13.43
C GLY A 57 11.50 -12.56 12.21
N GLY A 58 12.79 -12.75 11.92
CA GLY A 58 13.43 -12.22 10.73
C GLY A 58 12.89 -12.83 9.42
N ASP A 59 12.58 -14.14 9.41
CA ASP A 59 11.95 -14.78 8.25
C ASP A 59 10.53 -14.26 8.02
N LEU A 60 9.74 -14.11 9.10
CA LEU A 60 8.41 -13.54 8.97
C LEU A 60 8.47 -12.09 8.48
N LEU A 61 9.38 -11.28 8.99
CA LEU A 61 9.55 -9.89 8.54
C LEU A 61 9.94 -9.82 7.06
N ARG A 62 10.85 -10.68 6.62
CA ARG A 62 11.25 -10.79 5.21
C ARG A 62 10.04 -11.12 4.31
N TRP A 63 9.23 -12.11 4.66
CA TRP A 63 8.03 -12.48 3.88
C TRP A 63 6.97 -11.37 3.87
N ILE A 64 6.81 -10.65 4.98
CA ILE A 64 5.92 -9.48 5.05
C ILE A 64 6.39 -8.39 4.10
N ASP A 65 7.69 -8.08 4.07
CA ASP A 65 8.26 -7.06 3.19
C ASP A 65 8.16 -7.48 1.70
N GLU A 66 8.48 -8.73 1.38
CA GLU A 66 8.36 -9.28 0.03
C GLU A 66 6.91 -9.18 -0.49
N LEU A 67 5.92 -9.59 0.34
CA LEU A 67 4.50 -9.51 -0.04
C LEU A 67 4.04 -8.07 -0.20
N ALA A 68 4.42 -7.18 0.72
CA ALA A 68 4.10 -5.76 0.63
C ALA A 68 4.68 -5.15 -0.65
N GLY A 69 5.90 -5.55 -1.02
CA GLY A 69 6.54 -5.21 -2.27
C GLY A 69 5.74 -5.64 -3.51
N ILE A 70 5.25 -6.89 -3.54
CA ILE A 70 4.42 -7.40 -4.63
C ILE A 70 3.11 -6.60 -4.75
N VAL A 71 2.43 -6.36 -3.63
CA VAL A 71 1.19 -5.58 -3.58
C VAL A 71 1.40 -4.18 -4.13
N ALA A 72 2.41 -3.47 -3.61
CA ALA A 72 2.71 -2.11 -4.01
C ALA A 72 3.13 -2.03 -5.49
N ARG A 73 3.91 -2.99 -5.98
CA ARG A 73 4.31 -3.07 -7.40
C ARG A 73 3.12 -3.27 -8.32
N ARG A 74 2.16 -4.12 -7.94
CA ARG A 74 0.91 -4.33 -8.69
C ARG A 74 0.05 -3.07 -8.73
N HIS A 75 0.00 -2.32 -7.62
CA HIS A 75 -0.75 -1.07 -7.57
C HIS A 75 -0.05 0.03 -8.39
N ALA A 76 1.24 0.24 -8.19
CA ALA A 76 2.01 1.31 -8.82
C ALA A 76 2.32 1.08 -10.31
N ASN A 77 2.37 -0.18 -10.79
CA ASN A 77 2.94 -0.57 -12.08
C ASN A 77 4.39 -0.04 -12.27
N ALA A 78 5.18 0.02 -11.20
CA ALA A 78 6.53 0.57 -11.19
C ALA A 78 7.42 -0.17 -10.20
N ASN A 79 8.72 0.12 -10.22
CA ASN A 79 9.63 -0.30 -9.18
C ASN A 79 9.31 0.38 -7.86
N ILE A 80 9.56 -0.31 -6.76
CA ILE A 80 9.23 0.15 -5.42
C ILE A 80 10.37 -0.11 -4.46
N THR A 81 10.41 0.70 -3.40
CA THR A 81 11.30 0.52 -2.27
C THR A 81 10.54 0.65 -0.95
N THR A 82 10.97 -0.11 0.05
CA THR A 82 10.44 -0.02 1.41
C THR A 82 10.99 1.23 2.09
N ALA A 83 10.10 2.08 2.60
CA ALA A 83 10.47 3.29 3.30
C ALA A 83 10.33 3.17 4.83
N ALA A 84 9.36 2.41 5.31
CA ALA A 84 9.17 2.16 6.74
C ALA A 84 8.29 0.94 6.98
N ILE A 85 8.54 0.25 8.09
CA ILE A 85 7.67 -0.78 8.64
C ILE A 85 7.14 -0.25 9.96
N ASP A 86 5.82 -0.22 10.11
CA ASP A 86 5.16 0.38 11.26
C ASP A 86 4.38 -0.68 12.05
N ASN A 87 4.49 -0.60 13.38
CA ASN A 87 3.69 -1.37 14.33
C ASN A 87 3.69 -2.89 14.14
N LEU A 88 4.87 -3.49 13.94
CA LEU A 88 5.01 -4.93 13.86
C LEU A 88 4.94 -5.56 15.26
N GLN A 89 3.90 -6.33 15.54
CA GLN A 89 3.70 -7.02 16.82
C GLN A 89 3.45 -8.51 16.58
N PHE A 90 4.24 -9.37 17.21
CA PHE A 90 4.03 -10.81 17.20
C PHE A 90 3.06 -11.19 18.33
N LYS A 91 1.85 -11.62 17.97
CA LYS A 91 0.77 -11.93 18.92
C LYS A 91 0.77 -13.39 19.38
N ALA A 92 1.25 -14.30 18.52
CA ALA A 92 1.29 -15.72 18.81
C ALA A 92 2.53 -16.37 18.16
N PRO A 93 3.06 -17.47 18.75
CA PRO A 93 4.14 -18.24 18.15
C PRO A 93 3.64 -19.07 16.97
N VAL A 94 4.56 -19.39 16.05
CA VAL A 94 4.33 -20.30 14.93
C VAL A 94 5.35 -21.42 15.00
N TYR A 95 4.94 -22.66 14.69
CA TYR A 95 5.75 -23.87 14.83
C TYR A 95 5.96 -24.57 13.49
N ALA A 96 6.98 -25.42 13.42
CA ALA A 96 7.22 -26.27 12.26
C ALA A 96 6.02 -27.17 11.95
N GLY A 97 5.71 -27.36 10.68
CA GLY A 97 4.55 -28.12 10.20
C GLY A 97 3.27 -27.30 10.05
N GLN A 98 3.20 -26.09 10.61
CA GLN A 98 2.05 -25.21 10.40
C GLN A 98 2.09 -24.55 9.02
N MET A 99 0.89 -24.28 8.47
CA MET A 99 0.71 -23.44 7.29
C MET A 99 0.60 -21.98 7.74
N LEU A 100 1.43 -21.13 7.17
CA LEU A 100 1.38 -19.69 7.38
C LEU A 100 0.79 -19.03 6.13
N VAL A 101 -0.19 -18.14 6.33
CA VAL A 101 -0.86 -17.39 5.26
C VAL A 101 -0.65 -15.91 5.49
N LEU A 102 -0.14 -15.21 4.48
CA LEU A 102 0.02 -13.76 4.49
C LEU A 102 -0.94 -13.16 3.44
N VAL A 103 -1.71 -12.15 3.85
CA VAL A 103 -2.65 -11.43 2.98
C VAL A 103 -2.30 -9.97 2.97
N GLY A 104 -1.92 -9.45 1.80
CA GLY A 104 -1.54 -8.05 1.62
C GLY A 104 -2.53 -7.27 0.75
N HIS A 105 -2.78 -6.00 1.09
CA HIS A 105 -3.56 -5.06 0.28
C HIS A 105 -3.17 -3.61 0.59
N VAL A 106 -3.41 -2.70 -0.36
CA VAL A 106 -3.16 -1.27 -0.19
C VAL A 106 -4.26 -0.67 0.70
N THR A 107 -3.87 0.12 1.71
CA THR A 107 -4.80 0.82 2.62
C THR A 107 -4.83 2.33 2.40
N TYR A 108 -3.76 2.89 1.85
CA TYR A 108 -3.64 4.32 1.60
C TYR A 108 -2.66 4.61 0.46
N VAL A 109 -2.97 5.65 -0.31
CA VAL A 109 -2.10 6.17 -1.38
C VAL A 109 -1.85 7.66 -1.16
N GLY A 110 -0.57 8.05 -1.22
CA GLY A 110 -0.13 9.43 -1.28
C GLY A 110 0.15 9.89 -2.71
N SER A 111 1.10 10.80 -2.90
CA SER A 111 1.54 11.19 -4.25
C SER A 111 2.49 10.17 -4.87
N THR A 112 3.49 9.70 -4.11
CA THR A 112 4.54 8.77 -4.56
C THR A 112 4.66 7.54 -3.66
N SER A 113 3.89 7.47 -2.58
CA SER A 113 3.95 6.41 -1.57
C SER A 113 2.61 5.76 -1.36
N MET A 114 2.65 4.50 -0.92
CA MET A 114 1.50 3.69 -0.55
C MET A 114 1.73 3.09 0.83
N GLU A 115 0.66 2.92 1.60
CA GLU A 115 0.68 2.06 2.77
C GLU A 115 0.04 0.73 2.40
N VAL A 116 0.76 -0.36 2.67
CA VAL A 116 0.30 -1.73 2.51
C VAL A 116 0.10 -2.35 3.88
N ARG A 117 -1.08 -2.90 4.11
CA ARG A 117 -1.36 -3.76 5.26
C ARG A 117 -1.08 -5.20 4.89
N VAL A 118 -0.38 -5.91 5.77
CA VAL A 118 -0.17 -7.36 5.68
C VAL A 118 -0.69 -7.99 6.96
N ASP A 119 -1.73 -8.83 6.82
CA ASP A 119 -2.20 -9.70 7.87
C ASP A 119 -1.57 -11.08 7.72
N THR A 120 -1.10 -11.65 8.82
CA THR A 120 -0.51 -12.99 8.87
C THR A 120 -1.34 -13.90 9.75
N TYR A 121 -1.59 -15.12 9.26
CA TYR A 121 -2.39 -16.15 9.92
C TYR A 121 -1.64 -17.47 9.91
N THR A 122 -1.89 -18.33 10.92
CA THR A 122 -1.78 -19.78 10.74
C THR A 122 -3.11 -20.31 10.24
N GLU A 123 -3.06 -21.34 9.37
CA GLU A 123 -4.23 -21.98 8.81
C GLU A 123 -4.23 -23.47 9.22
N ASP A 124 -5.32 -23.92 9.82
CA ASP A 124 -5.52 -25.32 10.22
C ASP A 124 -5.95 -26.18 9.02
N LEU A 125 -5.99 -27.51 9.19
CA LEU A 125 -6.36 -28.44 8.12
C LEU A 125 -7.81 -28.29 7.63
N ASP A 126 -8.68 -27.72 8.44
CA ASP A 126 -10.07 -27.39 8.08
C ASP A 126 -10.20 -26.01 7.42
N GLY A 127 -9.08 -25.29 7.24
CA GLY A 127 -9.05 -23.94 6.66
C GLY A 127 -9.31 -22.81 7.64
N MET A 128 -9.46 -23.08 8.94
CA MET A 128 -9.63 -22.04 9.95
C MET A 128 -8.33 -21.24 10.12
N ARG A 129 -8.44 -19.90 10.12
CA ARG A 129 -7.30 -18.99 10.21
C ARG A 129 -7.21 -18.32 11.58
N HIS A 130 -6.04 -18.38 12.20
CA HIS A 130 -5.73 -17.74 13.48
C HIS A 130 -4.74 -16.59 13.26
N VAL A 131 -5.10 -15.40 13.75
CA VAL A 131 -4.29 -14.19 13.56
C VAL A 131 -2.97 -14.28 14.32
N ILE A 132 -1.85 -14.15 13.61
CA ILE A 132 -0.49 -14.12 14.16
C ILE A 132 0.04 -12.71 14.27
N ASN A 133 -0.21 -11.90 13.23
CA ASN A 133 0.39 -10.57 13.11
C ASN A 133 -0.46 -9.67 12.21
N ARG A 134 -0.31 -8.36 12.39
CA ARG A 134 -0.70 -7.32 11.42
C ARG A 134 0.42 -6.30 11.33
N ALA A 135 0.87 -6.02 10.15
CA ALA A 135 1.89 -5.03 9.87
C ALA A 135 1.40 -3.99 8.86
N TYR A 136 1.94 -2.78 8.95
CA TYR A 136 1.74 -1.71 7.97
C TYR A 136 3.09 -1.28 7.42
N ILE A 137 3.24 -1.35 6.11
CA ILE A 137 4.49 -1.08 5.42
C ILE A 137 4.28 0.11 4.48
N VAL A 138 5.17 1.10 4.57
CA VAL A 138 5.18 2.24 3.65
C VAL A 138 6.11 1.93 2.50
N MET A 139 5.55 1.90 1.30
CA MET A 139 6.25 1.67 0.05
C MET A 139 6.29 2.93 -0.80
N VAL A 140 7.39 3.19 -1.50
CA VAL A 140 7.57 4.33 -2.39
C VAL A 140 7.82 3.81 -3.80
N ALA A 141 7.08 4.33 -4.78
CA ALA A 141 7.33 4.04 -6.19
C ALA A 141 8.52 4.87 -6.69
N ILE A 142 9.42 4.22 -7.43
CA ILE A 142 10.65 4.83 -7.94
C ILE A 142 10.84 4.54 -9.43
N ASP A 143 11.49 5.46 -10.13
CA ASP A 143 11.98 5.26 -11.49
C ASP A 143 13.29 4.45 -11.49
N ASP A 144 13.84 4.22 -12.69
CA ASP A 144 15.11 3.49 -12.87
C ASP A 144 16.33 4.22 -12.27
N ASN A 145 16.21 5.50 -11.96
CA ASN A 145 17.23 6.30 -11.28
C ASN A 145 17.02 6.38 -9.75
N GLY A 146 16.02 5.65 -9.21
CA GLY A 146 15.67 5.67 -7.80
C GLY A 146 14.89 6.92 -7.34
N LYS A 147 14.40 7.75 -8.25
CA LYS A 147 13.61 8.94 -7.90
C LYS A 147 12.14 8.58 -7.69
N PRO A 148 11.49 9.15 -6.64
CA PRO A 148 10.07 8.92 -6.40
C PRO A 148 9.19 9.39 -7.57
N ILE A 149 8.25 8.53 -8.00
CA ILE A 149 7.29 8.80 -9.07
C ILE A 149 5.85 8.70 -8.56
N THR A 150 4.94 9.36 -9.27
CA THR A 150 3.52 9.38 -8.92
C THR A 150 2.89 8.00 -9.08
N VAL A 151 2.08 7.60 -8.10
CA VAL A 151 1.34 6.33 -8.08
C VAL A 151 -0.13 6.54 -8.44
N PRO A 152 -0.82 5.52 -9.01
CA PRO A 152 -2.27 5.54 -9.19
C PRO A 152 -3.01 5.83 -7.90
N ASP A 153 -4.16 6.49 -7.99
CA ASP A 153 -5.06 6.66 -6.85
C ASP A 153 -5.73 5.34 -6.46
N ILE A 154 -6.35 5.30 -5.26
CA ILE A 154 -7.08 4.15 -4.76
C ILE A 154 -8.58 4.39 -4.86
N ILE A 155 -9.31 3.42 -5.41
CA ILE A 155 -10.77 3.37 -5.41
C ILE A 155 -11.22 2.65 -4.14
N ILE A 156 -12.07 3.29 -3.36
CA ILE A 156 -12.59 2.77 -2.10
C ILE A 156 -14.04 2.36 -2.32
N ASP A 157 -14.27 1.05 -2.44
CA ASP A 157 -15.57 0.51 -2.84
C ASP A 157 -16.47 0.13 -1.65
N THR A 158 -15.87 -0.21 -0.50
CA THR A 158 -16.61 -0.69 0.67
C THR A 158 -16.52 0.24 1.88
N ALA A 159 -17.44 0.09 2.81
CA ALA A 159 -17.39 0.81 4.09
C ALA A 159 -16.17 0.40 4.94
N GLU A 160 -15.77 -0.88 4.88
CA GLU A 160 -14.59 -1.40 5.56
C GLU A 160 -13.31 -0.77 5.00
N ASP A 161 -13.16 -0.72 3.68
CA ASP A 161 -12.02 -0.05 3.03
C ASP A 161 -11.93 1.42 3.40
N ARG A 162 -13.07 2.10 3.50
CA ARG A 162 -13.14 3.50 3.93
C ARG A 162 -12.66 3.69 5.36
N MET A 163 -13.10 2.81 6.28
CA MET A 163 -12.63 2.86 7.67
C MET A 163 -11.12 2.62 7.77
N GLU A 164 -10.60 1.64 7.01
CA GLU A 164 -9.17 1.34 6.99
C GLU A 164 -8.37 2.51 6.37
N TYR A 165 -8.88 3.14 5.31
CA TYR A 165 -8.27 4.31 4.69
C TYR A 165 -8.19 5.51 5.65
N GLU A 166 -9.25 5.79 6.41
CA GLU A 166 -9.24 6.86 7.42
C GLU A 166 -8.29 6.53 8.59
N ALA A 167 -8.21 5.27 9.00
CA ALA A 167 -7.22 4.82 9.97
C ALA A 167 -5.78 4.97 9.43
N ALA A 168 -5.56 4.69 8.15
CA ALA A 168 -4.27 4.86 7.48
C ALA A 168 -3.81 6.33 7.44
N LYS A 169 -4.74 7.28 7.24
CA LYS A 169 -4.44 8.71 7.36
C LYS A 169 -3.90 9.07 8.74
N LYS A 170 -4.54 8.57 9.81
CA LYS A 170 -4.08 8.80 11.19
C LYS A 170 -2.68 8.22 11.40
N ARG A 171 -2.41 6.98 10.92
CA ARG A 171 -1.07 6.37 11.00
C ARG A 171 -0.02 7.22 10.27
N ARG A 172 -0.35 7.71 9.06
CA ARG A 172 0.52 8.60 8.29
C ARG A 172 0.83 9.88 9.05
N ASP A 173 -0.15 10.51 9.67
CA ASP A 173 0.04 11.76 10.40
C ASP A 173 0.90 11.53 11.66
N MET A 174 0.73 10.42 12.36
CA MET A 174 1.59 10.01 13.47
C MET A 174 3.03 9.74 13.01
N ARG A 175 3.24 9.12 11.85
CA ARG A 175 4.61 8.94 11.29
C ARG A 175 5.27 10.28 10.95
N LYS A 176 4.50 11.24 10.43
CA LYS A 176 5.01 12.60 10.17
C LYS A 176 5.42 13.29 11.48
N LEU A 177 4.57 13.22 12.50
CA LEU A 177 4.85 13.79 13.82
C LEU A 177 6.13 13.20 14.40
N ARG A 178 6.26 11.86 14.49
CA ARG A 178 7.47 11.18 14.95
C ARG A 178 8.74 11.64 14.21
N ARG A 179 8.65 11.80 12.88
CA ARG A 179 9.79 12.28 12.08
C ARG A 179 10.16 13.72 12.44
N THR A 180 9.19 14.59 12.71
CA THR A 180 9.43 15.99 13.09
C THR A 180 10.01 16.10 14.49
N GLU A 181 9.57 15.26 15.42
CA GLU A 181 10.00 15.26 16.82
C GLU A 181 11.27 14.41 17.07
N GLY A 182 11.72 13.63 16.09
CA GLY A 182 12.99 12.90 16.11
C GLY A 182 12.94 11.55 16.85
N PHE A 183 11.76 10.93 16.99
CA PHE A 183 11.63 9.59 17.59
C PHE A 183 10.76 8.63 16.77
#